data_84a0b23b97b86620e1ed6abab1607a16
#
_entry.id   84a0b23b97b86620e1ed6abab1607a16
#
_cell.length_a   1.000
_cell.length_b   1.000
_cell.length_c   1.000
_cell.angle_alpha   90.00
_cell.angle_beta   90.00
_cell.angle_gamma   90.00
#
_symmetry.space_group_name_H-M   'P 1'
#
loop_
_entity.id
_entity.type
_entity.pdbx_description
1 polymer ?
#
loop_
_entity_poly.entity_id
_entity_poly.type
_entity_poly.pdbx_seq_one_letter_code
_entity_poly.pdbx_strand_id
1 'polypeptide(L)'
;LSGRWVQVEAARREAEKSRTEAELKNLRNQLNPHFLLNTLNNIYALIAFDTDKAQMAVQELSRLLRHVLYDNQQNFVPLAKEIDFIRNYIALMRIRLSSNVTVETRFDIRPDTPTEIAPMIFISLIENAFKHGISPTEPSYIRIYFSESADSVCCEIANSYHPKNEADKSGSGIGLEQVRKRLELTYPGRYEWQHSVSEDEKEYKSILVINH
;
A
#
# COMPACT_ATOMS: atom_id res chain seq x y z
N LEU A 1 -20.37 -35.46 28.25
CA LEU A 1 -19.73 -34.20 28.69
C LEU A 1 -18.65 -33.71 27.69
N SER A 2 -17.91 -34.60 27.03
CA SER A 2 -16.84 -34.24 26.07
C SER A 2 -17.33 -33.58 24.78
N GLY A 3 -18.47 -34.00 24.26
CA GLY A 3 -19.01 -33.46 22.99
C GLY A 3 -19.41 -31.99 23.04
N ARG A 4 -19.86 -31.52 24.20
CA ARG A 4 -20.27 -30.11 24.39
C ARG A 4 -19.07 -29.15 24.39
N TRP A 5 -17.96 -29.57 24.95
CA TRP A 5 -16.72 -28.78 24.94
C TRP A 5 -16.14 -28.64 23.54
N VAL A 6 -16.16 -29.70 22.77
CA VAL A 6 -15.69 -29.68 21.35
C VAL A 6 -16.54 -28.72 20.53
N GLN A 7 -17.86 -28.73 20.71
CA GLN A 7 -18.76 -27.83 19.99
C GLN A 7 -18.55 -26.35 20.37
N VAL A 8 -18.35 -26.08 21.65
CA VAL A 8 -18.09 -24.71 22.14
C VAL A 8 -16.74 -24.19 21.59
N GLU A 9 -15.72 -25.04 21.61
CA GLU A 9 -14.41 -24.66 21.09
C GLU A 9 -14.44 -24.43 19.57
N ALA A 10 -15.14 -25.28 18.83
CA ALA A 10 -15.32 -25.10 17.39
C ALA A 10 -16.06 -23.80 17.05
N ALA A 11 -17.14 -23.49 17.79
CA ALA A 11 -17.89 -22.25 17.62
C ALA A 11 -17.04 -21.01 17.95
N ARG A 12 -16.20 -21.10 18.98
CA ARG A 12 -15.27 -20.03 19.35
C ARG A 12 -14.26 -19.77 18.26
N ARG A 13 -13.62 -20.82 17.73
CA ARG A 13 -12.66 -20.70 16.62
C ARG A 13 -13.27 -20.10 15.37
N GLU A 14 -14.49 -20.51 15.04
CA GLU A 14 -15.21 -19.97 13.88
C GLU A 14 -15.56 -18.49 14.10
N ALA A 15 -15.98 -18.10 15.30
CA ALA A 15 -16.27 -16.70 15.63
C ALA A 15 -15.00 -15.84 15.58
N GLU A 16 -13.86 -16.32 16.08
CA GLU A 16 -12.57 -15.63 16.01
C GLU A 16 -12.11 -15.46 14.55
N LYS A 17 -12.27 -16.50 13.72
CA LYS A 17 -11.96 -16.46 12.29
C LYS A 17 -12.81 -15.43 11.55
N SER A 18 -14.12 -15.43 11.77
CA SER A 18 -15.05 -14.46 11.17
C SER A 18 -14.72 -13.03 11.58
N ARG A 19 -14.37 -12.81 12.84
CA ARG A 19 -13.97 -11.49 13.35
C ARG A 19 -12.70 -11.00 12.67
N THR A 20 -11.67 -11.86 12.55
CA THR A 20 -10.41 -11.53 11.89
C THR A 20 -10.64 -11.18 10.42
N GLU A 21 -11.44 -11.96 9.70
CA GLU A 21 -11.78 -11.71 8.30
C GLU A 21 -12.54 -10.37 8.13
N ALA A 22 -13.47 -10.05 9.04
CA ALA A 22 -14.20 -8.79 9.03
C ALA A 22 -13.28 -7.59 9.30
N GLU A 23 -12.35 -7.71 10.26
CA GLU A 23 -11.36 -6.67 10.55
C GLU A 23 -10.43 -6.42 9.35
N LEU A 24 -9.93 -7.48 8.70
CA LEU A 24 -9.10 -7.38 7.51
C LEU A 24 -9.84 -6.70 6.35
N LYS A 25 -11.09 -7.07 6.12
CA LYS A 25 -11.93 -6.46 5.08
C LYS A 25 -12.19 -4.99 5.36
N ASN A 26 -12.46 -4.62 6.61
CA ASN A 26 -12.68 -3.24 7.03
C ASN A 26 -11.41 -2.40 6.84
N LEU A 27 -10.22 -2.92 7.21
CA LEU A 27 -8.95 -2.24 7.00
C LEU A 27 -8.66 -2.02 5.51
N ARG A 28 -8.98 -2.98 4.65
CA ARG A 28 -8.87 -2.81 3.18
C ARG A 28 -9.79 -1.71 2.67
N ASN A 29 -11.04 -1.69 3.13
CA ASN A 29 -12.04 -0.72 2.67
C ASN A 29 -11.73 0.71 3.12
N GLN A 30 -11.05 0.92 4.27
CA GLN A 30 -10.67 2.25 4.75
C GLN A 30 -9.67 2.96 3.85
N LEU A 31 -8.84 2.23 3.09
CA LEU A 31 -7.83 2.80 2.21
C LEU A 31 -8.39 3.26 0.86
N ASN A 32 -9.44 2.60 0.37
CA ASN A 32 -9.97 2.77 -0.98
C ASN A 32 -10.81 4.05 -1.22
N PRO A 33 -11.74 4.46 -0.33
CA PRO A 33 -12.60 5.62 -0.60
C PRO A 33 -11.83 6.92 -0.74
N HIS A 34 -10.86 7.16 0.14
CA HIS A 34 -10.05 8.39 0.13
C HIS A 34 -9.19 8.49 -1.13
N PHE A 35 -8.54 7.39 -1.52
CA PHE A 35 -7.75 7.31 -2.74
C PHE A 35 -8.60 7.58 -3.99
N LEU A 36 -9.78 6.94 -4.08
CA LEU A 36 -10.70 7.12 -5.20
C LEU A 36 -11.16 8.58 -5.36
N LEU A 37 -11.56 9.20 -4.25
CA LEU A 37 -12.01 10.59 -4.26
C LEU A 37 -10.88 11.54 -4.69
N ASN A 38 -9.68 11.37 -4.15
CA ASN A 38 -8.53 12.19 -4.52
C ASN A 38 -8.16 12.01 -5.99
N THR A 39 -8.19 10.79 -6.50
CA THR A 39 -7.88 10.50 -7.89
C THR A 39 -8.90 11.11 -8.83
N LEU A 40 -10.19 11.00 -8.53
CA LEU A 40 -11.25 11.62 -9.31
C LEU A 40 -11.13 13.14 -9.34
N ASN A 41 -10.81 13.77 -8.21
CA ASN A 41 -10.59 15.21 -8.14
C ASN A 41 -9.38 15.63 -8.98
N ASN A 42 -8.31 14.85 -9.00
CA ASN A 42 -7.14 15.11 -9.84
C ASN A 42 -7.45 14.98 -11.32
N ILE A 43 -8.23 13.98 -11.72
CA ILE A 43 -8.68 13.81 -13.10
C ILE A 43 -9.55 15.01 -13.52
N TYR A 44 -10.46 15.42 -12.68
CA TYR A 44 -11.30 16.58 -12.93
C TYR A 44 -10.47 17.85 -13.18
N ALA A 45 -9.46 18.09 -12.36
CA ALA A 45 -8.54 19.20 -12.54
C ALA A 45 -7.76 19.11 -13.85
N LEU A 46 -7.30 17.91 -14.23
CA LEU A 46 -6.55 17.66 -15.46
C LEU A 46 -7.39 17.92 -16.72
N ILE A 47 -8.70 17.69 -16.69
CA ILE A 47 -9.58 17.92 -17.85
C ILE A 47 -9.48 19.37 -18.36
N ALA A 48 -9.31 20.32 -17.46
CA ALA A 48 -9.20 21.74 -17.80
C ALA A 48 -7.85 22.11 -18.42
N PHE A 49 -6.77 21.36 -18.16
CA PHE A 49 -5.41 21.72 -18.54
C PHE A 49 -4.79 20.78 -19.57
N ASP A 50 -5.07 19.48 -19.48
CA ASP A 50 -4.47 18.46 -20.32
C ASP A 50 -5.42 17.28 -20.45
N THR A 51 -6.22 17.31 -21.50
CA THR A 51 -7.24 16.30 -21.78
C THR A 51 -6.62 14.92 -22.02
N ASP A 52 -5.46 14.85 -22.68
CA ASP A 52 -4.78 13.57 -22.96
C ASP A 52 -4.32 12.90 -21.67
N LYS A 53 -3.73 13.67 -20.75
CA LYS A 53 -3.37 13.14 -19.43
C LYS A 53 -4.60 12.73 -18.62
N ALA A 54 -5.68 13.48 -18.70
CA ALA A 54 -6.93 13.11 -18.03
C ALA A 54 -7.46 11.76 -18.55
N GLN A 55 -7.43 11.53 -19.86
CA GLN A 55 -7.84 10.26 -20.45
C GLN A 55 -6.94 9.10 -20.02
N MET A 56 -5.63 9.30 -19.99
CA MET A 56 -4.69 8.31 -19.47
C MET A 56 -4.98 7.97 -18.01
N ALA A 57 -5.25 8.98 -17.19
CA ALA A 57 -5.58 8.80 -15.78
C ALA A 57 -6.88 7.99 -15.59
N VAL A 58 -7.89 8.22 -16.42
CA VAL A 58 -9.14 7.42 -16.41
C VAL A 58 -8.86 5.96 -16.75
N GLN A 59 -8.02 5.69 -17.74
CA GLN A 59 -7.65 4.32 -18.12
C GLN A 59 -6.90 3.61 -17.00
N GLU A 60 -5.92 4.26 -16.38
CA GLU A 60 -5.18 3.71 -15.26
C GLU A 60 -6.07 3.47 -14.04
N LEU A 61 -6.97 4.40 -13.74
CA LEU A 61 -7.95 4.24 -12.66
C LEU A 61 -8.86 3.04 -12.93
N SER A 62 -9.31 2.85 -14.16
CA SER A 62 -10.14 1.70 -14.54
C SER A 62 -9.42 0.37 -14.28
N ARG A 63 -8.13 0.28 -14.60
CA ARG A 63 -7.31 -0.91 -14.31
C ARG A 63 -7.19 -1.17 -12.82
N LEU A 64 -6.95 -0.12 -12.04
CA LEU A 64 -6.90 -0.22 -10.58
C LEU A 64 -8.21 -0.70 -9.98
N LEU A 65 -9.33 -0.15 -10.43
CA LEU A 65 -10.66 -0.54 -9.97
C LEU A 65 -10.98 -2.00 -10.28
N ARG A 66 -10.61 -2.49 -11.45
CA ARG A 66 -10.77 -3.91 -11.77
C ARG A 66 -10.02 -4.80 -10.80
N HIS A 67 -8.78 -4.46 -10.49
CA HIS A 67 -7.98 -5.20 -9.53
C HIS A 67 -8.62 -5.19 -8.14
N VAL A 68 -9.04 -4.03 -7.65
CA VAL A 68 -9.66 -3.88 -6.32
C VAL A 68 -10.99 -4.60 -6.22
N LEU A 69 -11.85 -4.51 -7.25
CA LEU A 69 -13.21 -5.05 -7.21
C LEU A 69 -13.27 -6.55 -7.53
N TYR A 70 -12.44 -7.03 -8.43
CA TYR A 70 -12.56 -8.40 -8.96
C TYR A 70 -11.44 -9.33 -8.51
N ASP A 71 -10.21 -8.83 -8.36
CA ASP A 71 -9.05 -9.67 -8.05
C ASP A 71 -8.78 -9.79 -6.54
N ASN A 72 -9.28 -8.86 -5.72
CA ASN A 72 -9.00 -8.77 -4.28
C ASN A 72 -10.03 -9.46 -3.37
N GLN A 73 -10.80 -10.40 -3.88
CA GLN A 73 -11.80 -11.11 -3.06
C GLN A 73 -11.18 -12.23 -2.22
N GLN A 74 -9.95 -12.61 -2.48
CA GLN A 74 -9.22 -13.65 -1.75
C GLN A 74 -8.32 -13.05 -0.66
N ASN A 75 -8.02 -13.85 0.37
CA ASN A 75 -7.11 -13.45 1.44
C ASN A 75 -5.66 -13.30 0.97
N PHE A 76 -5.29 -14.06 -0.07
CA PHE A 76 -3.98 -14.01 -0.71
C PHE A 76 -4.15 -13.98 -2.22
N VAL A 77 -3.29 -13.23 -2.88
CA VAL A 77 -3.27 -13.07 -4.34
C VAL A 77 -1.86 -13.30 -4.87
N PRO A 78 -1.71 -13.67 -6.15
CA PRO A 78 -0.37 -13.78 -6.74
C PRO A 78 0.44 -12.50 -6.60
N LEU A 79 1.69 -12.62 -6.15
CA LEU A 79 2.59 -11.47 -6.01
C LEU A 79 2.72 -10.68 -7.32
N ALA A 80 2.81 -11.38 -8.45
CA ALA A 80 2.90 -10.74 -9.76
C ALA A 80 1.73 -9.78 -10.03
N LYS A 81 0.51 -10.14 -9.62
CA LYS A 81 -0.67 -9.28 -9.74
C LYS A 81 -0.61 -8.05 -8.83
N GLU A 82 -0.12 -8.22 -7.60
CA GLU A 82 0.10 -7.07 -6.71
C GLU A 82 1.15 -6.10 -7.26
N ILE A 83 2.22 -6.63 -7.84
CA ILE A 83 3.24 -5.79 -8.49
C ILE A 83 2.65 -5.02 -9.67
N ASP A 84 1.84 -5.66 -10.51
CA ASP A 84 1.15 -4.98 -11.60
C ASP A 84 0.21 -3.87 -11.09
N PHE A 85 -0.52 -4.14 -10.03
CA PHE A 85 -1.35 -3.14 -9.36
C PHE A 85 -0.52 -1.95 -8.86
N ILE A 86 0.61 -2.21 -8.21
CA ILE A 86 1.51 -1.18 -7.71
C ILE A 86 2.09 -0.36 -8.86
N ARG A 87 2.49 -0.99 -9.95
CA ARG A 87 2.97 -0.29 -11.15
C ARG A 87 1.90 0.64 -11.72
N ASN A 88 0.66 0.17 -11.82
CA ASN A 88 -0.47 0.98 -12.30
C ASN A 88 -0.76 2.16 -11.37
N TYR A 89 -0.68 1.94 -10.05
CA TYR A 89 -0.82 3.01 -9.06
C TYR A 89 0.25 4.09 -9.24
N ILE A 90 1.51 3.68 -9.36
CA ILE A 90 2.64 4.61 -9.55
C ILE A 90 2.49 5.38 -10.87
N ALA A 91 2.09 4.70 -11.95
CA ALA A 91 1.84 5.34 -13.24
C ALA A 91 0.76 6.42 -13.12
N LEU A 92 -0.33 6.13 -12.41
CA LEU A 92 -1.40 7.09 -12.15
C LEU A 92 -0.90 8.29 -11.33
N MET A 93 -0.10 8.04 -10.29
CA MET A 93 0.47 9.10 -9.46
C MET A 93 1.44 9.98 -10.25
N ARG A 94 2.26 9.41 -11.14
CA ARG A 94 3.21 10.16 -11.99
C ARG A 94 2.52 11.18 -12.89
N ILE A 95 1.30 10.91 -13.35
CA ILE A 95 0.56 11.80 -14.25
C ILE A 95 0.34 13.18 -13.60
N ARG A 96 0.13 13.24 -12.30
CA ARG A 96 -0.16 14.48 -11.56
C ARG A 96 1.04 15.17 -10.94
N LEU A 97 2.24 14.57 -11.03
CA LEU A 97 3.42 15.11 -10.40
C LEU A 97 4.03 16.26 -11.24
N SER A 98 4.59 17.25 -10.54
CA SER A 98 5.36 18.31 -11.16
C SER A 98 6.76 17.82 -11.55
N SER A 99 7.48 18.60 -12.36
CA SER A 99 8.86 18.32 -12.75
C SER A 99 9.85 18.29 -11.60
N ASN A 100 9.48 18.84 -10.44
CA ASN A 100 10.32 18.85 -9.23
C ASN A 100 10.32 17.52 -8.47
N VAL A 101 9.50 16.56 -8.88
CA VAL A 101 9.39 15.27 -8.22
C VAL A 101 9.99 14.18 -9.09
N THR A 102 10.94 13.44 -8.53
CA THR A 102 11.55 12.28 -9.16
C THR A 102 11.01 11.01 -8.51
N VAL A 103 10.48 10.09 -9.31
CA VAL A 103 10.02 8.77 -8.84
C VAL A 103 10.85 7.70 -9.54
N GLU A 104 11.61 6.94 -8.75
CA GLU A 104 12.42 5.82 -9.22
C GLU A 104 11.84 4.52 -8.69
N THR A 105 11.71 3.52 -9.56
CA THR A 105 11.19 2.22 -9.19
C THR A 105 12.09 1.09 -9.68
N ARG A 106 12.20 0.03 -8.87
CA ARG A 106 12.88 -1.19 -9.23
C ARG A 106 12.10 -2.38 -8.71
N PHE A 107 11.83 -3.33 -9.59
CA PHE A 107 11.08 -4.54 -9.26
C PHE A 107 11.91 -5.77 -9.63
N ASP A 108 12.59 -6.35 -8.66
CA ASP A 108 13.34 -7.59 -8.80
C ASP A 108 12.46 -8.78 -8.38
N ILE A 109 11.37 -8.95 -9.10
CA ILE A 109 10.39 -10.01 -8.89
C ILE A 109 10.35 -10.86 -10.16
N ARG A 110 10.45 -12.18 -10.00
CA ARG A 110 10.35 -13.10 -11.16
C ARG A 110 8.96 -13.01 -11.78
N PRO A 111 8.85 -12.92 -13.12
CA PRO A 111 7.54 -12.86 -13.79
C PRO A 111 6.65 -14.08 -13.51
N ASP A 112 7.27 -15.26 -13.29
CA ASP A 112 6.62 -16.53 -13.03
C ASP A 112 6.61 -16.93 -11.55
N THR A 113 6.81 -15.99 -10.66
CA THR A 113 6.86 -16.27 -9.21
C THR A 113 5.60 -16.99 -8.74
N PRO A 114 5.74 -18.11 -7.98
CA PRO A 114 4.60 -18.78 -7.36
C PRO A 114 4.15 -18.12 -6.07
N THR A 115 4.83 -17.10 -5.61
CA THR A 115 4.58 -16.43 -4.32
C THR A 115 3.22 -15.75 -4.31
N GLU A 116 2.48 -15.96 -3.23
CA GLU A 116 1.25 -15.26 -2.93
C GLU A 116 1.46 -14.29 -1.78
N ILE A 117 0.74 -13.18 -1.80
CA ILE A 117 0.84 -12.11 -0.81
C ILE A 117 -0.55 -11.62 -0.42
N ALA A 118 -0.71 -11.08 0.78
CA ALA A 118 -1.94 -10.43 1.17
C ALA A 118 -2.17 -9.20 0.30
N PRO A 119 -3.37 -9.03 -0.28
CA PRO A 119 -3.65 -7.93 -1.19
C PRO A 119 -3.60 -6.59 -0.47
N MET A 120 -3.16 -5.54 -1.15
CA MET A 120 -3.17 -4.15 -0.66
C MET A 120 -2.26 -3.87 0.54
N ILE A 121 -1.31 -4.76 0.85
CA ILE A 121 -0.48 -4.60 2.05
C ILE A 121 0.62 -3.56 1.87
N PHE A 122 1.20 -3.47 0.67
CA PHE A 122 2.27 -2.52 0.37
C PHE A 122 1.77 -1.15 -0.05
N ILE A 123 0.55 -1.07 -0.57
CA ILE A 123 0.03 0.16 -1.15
C ILE A 123 -0.07 1.30 -0.14
N SER A 124 -0.35 0.98 1.12
CA SER A 124 -0.43 1.98 2.19
C SER A 124 0.91 2.67 2.44
N LEU A 125 2.01 1.92 2.34
CA LEU A 125 3.36 2.47 2.48
C LEU A 125 3.70 3.36 1.29
N ILE A 126 3.29 2.98 0.09
CA ILE A 126 3.50 3.75 -1.13
C ILE A 126 2.66 5.04 -1.09
N GLU A 127 1.39 4.95 -0.70
CA GLU A 127 0.54 6.13 -0.49
C GLU A 127 1.16 7.11 0.51
N ASN A 128 1.68 6.60 1.61
CA ASN A 128 2.34 7.41 2.62
C ASN A 128 3.55 8.16 2.04
N ALA A 129 4.36 7.51 1.20
CA ALA A 129 5.49 8.13 0.54
C ALA A 129 5.06 9.26 -0.39
N PHE A 130 4.03 9.07 -1.20
CA PHE A 130 3.49 10.11 -2.08
C PHE A 130 2.84 11.27 -1.31
N LYS A 131 2.21 10.97 -0.19
CA LYS A 131 1.55 11.99 0.63
C LYS A 131 2.54 12.88 1.37
N HIS A 132 3.58 12.30 1.93
CA HIS A 132 4.52 12.99 2.83
C HIS A 132 5.87 13.31 2.20
N GLY A 133 6.24 12.64 1.10
CA GLY A 133 7.52 12.81 0.44
C GLY A 133 7.58 13.95 -0.58
N ILE A 134 6.47 14.59 -0.88
CA ILE A 134 6.39 15.62 -1.93
C ILE A 134 6.13 16.98 -1.31
N SER A 135 7.03 17.93 -1.60
CA SER A 135 6.86 19.34 -1.27
C SER A 135 6.32 20.10 -2.48
N PRO A 136 5.39 21.05 -2.29
CA PRO A 136 4.92 21.89 -3.39
C PRO A 136 5.99 22.89 -3.87
N THR A 137 7.04 23.14 -3.09
CA THR A 137 8.04 24.18 -3.35
C THR A 137 9.46 23.67 -3.51
N GLU A 138 9.79 22.51 -2.92
CA GLU A 138 11.15 21.98 -2.90
C GLU A 138 11.27 20.71 -3.78
N PRO A 139 12.46 20.45 -4.36
CA PRO A 139 12.73 19.21 -5.05
C PRO A 139 12.45 18.01 -4.13
N SER A 140 11.77 17.01 -4.67
CA SER A 140 11.34 15.83 -3.92
C SER A 140 11.64 14.57 -4.70
N TYR A 141 11.81 13.46 -3.99
CA TYR A 141 12.02 12.15 -4.61
C TYR A 141 11.30 11.06 -3.84
N ILE A 142 10.97 10.00 -4.57
CA ILE A 142 10.44 8.75 -4.03
C ILE A 142 11.16 7.63 -4.75
N ARG A 143 11.75 6.69 -3.98
CA ARG A 143 12.38 5.48 -4.50
C ARG A 143 11.69 4.27 -3.93
N ILE A 144 11.27 3.37 -4.80
CA ILE A 144 10.53 2.16 -4.44
C ILE A 144 11.27 0.96 -5.02
N TYR A 145 11.65 0.04 -4.14
CA TYR A 145 12.38 -1.16 -4.52
C TYR A 145 11.70 -2.39 -3.93
N PHE A 146 11.32 -3.32 -4.82
CA PHE A 146 10.79 -4.62 -4.45
C PHE A 146 11.77 -5.71 -4.85
N SER A 147 11.98 -6.67 -3.96
CA SER A 147 12.77 -7.86 -4.23
C SER A 147 12.12 -9.08 -3.60
N GLU A 148 12.40 -10.26 -4.16
CA GLU A 148 12.00 -11.52 -3.56
C GLU A 148 13.18 -12.47 -3.41
N SER A 149 13.11 -13.31 -2.39
CA SER A 149 13.96 -14.48 -2.23
C SER A 149 13.09 -15.74 -2.19
N ALA A 150 13.68 -16.91 -1.98
CA ALA A 150 12.94 -18.17 -1.91
C ALA A 150 11.84 -18.18 -0.84
N ASP A 151 12.02 -17.42 0.25
CA ASP A 151 11.19 -17.48 1.45
C ASP A 151 10.68 -16.09 1.93
N SER A 152 10.99 -15.02 1.20
CA SER A 152 10.58 -13.67 1.62
C SER A 152 10.36 -12.72 0.46
N VAL A 153 9.58 -11.68 0.73
CA VAL A 153 9.37 -10.51 -0.14
C VAL A 153 9.78 -9.26 0.64
N CYS A 154 10.61 -8.43 0.03
CA CYS A 154 11.08 -7.18 0.63
C CYS A 154 10.57 -5.97 -0.15
N CYS A 155 10.02 -5.00 0.55
CA CYS A 155 9.62 -3.70 0.02
C CYS A 155 10.42 -2.62 0.73
N GLU A 156 11.22 -1.87 -0.02
CA GLU A 156 12.01 -0.77 0.49
C GLU A 156 11.57 0.53 -0.18
N ILE A 157 11.17 1.51 0.64
CA ILE A 157 10.71 2.80 0.16
C ILE A 157 11.53 3.89 0.86
N ALA A 158 12.13 4.78 0.09
CA ALA A 158 12.80 5.96 0.58
C ALA A 158 12.19 7.19 -0.10
N ASN A 159 11.92 8.21 0.67
CA ASN A 159 11.40 9.46 0.13
C ASN A 159 12.00 10.67 0.84
N SER A 160 12.07 11.78 0.13
CA SER A 160 12.43 13.05 0.74
C SER A 160 11.49 13.36 1.90
N TYR A 161 12.05 13.87 2.98
CA TYR A 161 11.32 14.22 4.20
C TYR A 161 11.25 15.73 4.32
N HIS A 162 10.04 16.24 4.41
CA HIS A 162 9.75 17.66 4.56
C HIS A 162 9.00 17.86 5.87
N PRO A 163 9.72 18.15 6.99
CA PRO A 163 9.06 18.33 8.27
C PRO A 163 8.15 19.55 8.21
N LYS A 164 6.86 19.32 8.43
CA LYS A 164 5.83 20.33 8.59
C LYS A 164 5.45 20.44 10.07
N ASN A 165 4.53 21.35 10.38
CA ASN A 165 4.03 21.57 11.73
C ASN A 165 3.57 20.26 12.40
N GLU A 166 3.61 20.22 13.73
CA GLU A 166 3.23 19.04 14.53
C GLU A 166 1.83 18.50 14.21
N ALA A 167 0.92 19.35 13.74
CA ALA A 167 -0.41 18.94 13.29
C ALA A 167 -0.39 17.99 12.07
N ASP A 168 0.61 18.12 11.20
CA ASP A 168 0.77 17.24 10.04
C ASP A 168 1.43 15.90 10.41
N LYS A 169 2.15 15.84 11.52
CA LYS A 169 2.73 14.60 12.04
C LYS A 169 1.67 13.64 12.59
N SER A 170 0.53 14.15 13.06
CA SER A 170 -0.54 13.34 13.62
C SER A 170 -1.30 12.53 12.56
N GLY A 171 -1.38 13.02 11.32
CA GLY A 171 -2.04 12.31 10.22
C GLY A 171 -1.28 11.10 9.70
N SER A 172 0.06 11.09 9.77
CA SER A 172 0.88 9.97 9.32
C SER A 172 0.86 8.79 10.29
N GLY A 173 0.64 9.04 11.59
CA GLY A 173 0.59 8.00 12.62
C GLY A 173 -0.58 7.03 12.46
N ILE A 174 -1.74 7.49 12.00
CA ILE A 174 -2.95 6.67 11.84
C ILE A 174 -2.78 5.67 10.70
N GLY A 175 -2.23 6.08 9.55
CA GLY A 175 -2.01 5.19 8.42
C GLY A 175 -1.00 4.08 8.71
N LEU A 176 0.09 4.41 9.38
CA LEU A 176 1.13 3.46 9.76
C LEU A 176 0.65 2.48 10.84
N GLU A 177 -0.16 2.94 11.78
CA GLU A 177 -0.76 2.07 12.81
C GLU A 177 -1.71 1.04 12.18
N GLN A 178 -2.47 1.40 11.17
CA GLN A 178 -3.32 0.46 10.42
C GLN A 178 -2.49 -0.58 9.67
N VAL A 179 -1.37 -0.19 9.08
CA VAL A 179 -0.43 -1.12 8.44
C VAL A 179 0.07 -2.15 9.45
N ARG A 180 0.49 -1.71 10.62
CA ARG A 180 0.97 -2.59 11.67
C ARG A 180 -0.11 -3.57 12.13
N LYS A 181 -1.31 -3.10 12.39
CA LYS A 181 -2.44 -3.96 12.76
C LYS A 181 -2.71 -5.04 11.71
N ARG A 182 -2.67 -4.66 10.46
CA ARG A 182 -2.89 -5.58 9.35
C ARG A 182 -1.79 -6.64 9.25
N LEU A 183 -0.53 -6.23 9.43
CA LEU A 183 0.62 -7.15 9.46
C LEU A 183 0.50 -8.14 10.62
N GLU A 184 0.13 -7.67 11.81
CA GLU A 184 -0.07 -8.55 12.98
C GLU A 184 -1.21 -9.55 12.76
N LEU A 185 -2.29 -9.16 12.10
CA LEU A 185 -3.41 -10.03 11.81
C LEU A 185 -3.09 -11.07 10.72
N THR A 186 -2.33 -10.68 9.70
CA THR A 186 -2.08 -11.50 8.52
C THR A 186 -0.80 -12.31 8.61
N TYR A 187 0.25 -11.72 9.17
CA TYR A 187 1.59 -12.32 9.26
C TYR A 187 2.15 -12.29 10.68
N PRO A 188 1.46 -12.87 11.67
CA PRO A 188 1.94 -12.86 13.06
C PRO A 188 3.29 -13.58 13.17
N GLY A 189 4.32 -12.87 13.67
CA GLY A 189 5.68 -13.41 13.81
C GLY A 189 6.41 -13.69 12.49
N ARG A 190 5.87 -13.27 11.35
CA ARG A 190 6.40 -13.56 10.01
C ARG A 190 6.71 -12.31 9.20
N TYR A 191 6.87 -11.18 9.83
CA TYR A 191 7.29 -9.95 9.17
C TYR A 191 8.29 -9.19 10.02
N GLU A 192 9.09 -8.36 9.36
CA GLU A 192 9.95 -7.35 9.97
C GLU A 192 9.68 -6.03 9.27
N TRP A 193 9.41 -5.00 10.05
CA TRP A 193 9.16 -3.69 9.51
C TRP A 193 9.91 -2.63 10.30
N GLN A 194 10.78 -1.91 9.61
CA GLN A 194 11.57 -0.82 10.15
C GLN A 194 11.30 0.44 9.35
N HIS A 195 11.09 1.54 10.02
CA HIS A 195 10.94 2.84 9.40
C HIS A 195 11.54 3.92 10.29
N SER A 196 12.19 4.89 9.68
CA SER A 196 12.87 5.96 10.40
C SER A 196 13.16 7.15 9.51
N VAL A 197 13.38 8.29 10.14
CA VAL A 197 13.91 9.50 9.51
C VAL A 197 15.43 9.47 9.65
N SER A 198 16.15 9.89 8.60
CA SER A 198 17.62 10.01 8.62
C SER A 198 18.10 11.04 9.68
N GLU A 199 19.38 10.96 10.08
CA GLU A 199 19.96 11.84 11.07
C GLU A 199 19.87 13.33 10.66
N ASP A 200 20.01 13.63 9.37
CA ASP A 200 19.89 14.98 8.80
C ASP A 200 18.44 15.44 8.59
N GLU A 201 17.46 14.61 8.94
CA GLU A 201 16.02 14.85 8.79
C GLU A 201 15.58 15.16 7.34
N LYS A 202 16.30 14.65 6.34
CA LYS A 202 16.01 14.87 4.91
C LYS A 202 15.38 13.69 4.20
N GLU A 203 15.49 12.51 4.76
CA GLU A 203 14.95 11.28 4.16
C GLU A 203 14.17 10.45 5.17
N TYR A 204 13.02 9.95 4.74
CA TYR A 204 12.27 8.91 5.45
C TYR A 204 12.42 7.61 4.70
N LYS A 205 12.73 6.54 5.42
CA LYS A 205 12.92 5.20 4.85
C LYS A 205 12.09 4.17 5.57
N SER A 206 11.46 3.29 4.82
CA SER A 206 10.66 2.18 5.31
C SER A 206 11.11 0.89 4.63
N ILE A 207 11.37 -0.15 5.41
CA ILE A 207 11.74 -1.47 4.91
C ILE A 207 10.79 -2.48 5.54
N LEU A 208 10.02 -3.16 4.71
CA LEU A 208 9.12 -4.22 5.13
C LEU A 208 9.55 -5.54 4.47
N VAL A 209 9.82 -6.54 5.31
CA VAL A 209 10.12 -7.91 4.88
C VAL A 209 9.00 -8.82 5.37
N ILE A 210 8.42 -9.56 4.45
CA ILE A 210 7.39 -10.56 4.74
C ILE A 210 7.93 -11.93 4.42
N ASN A 211 7.95 -12.80 5.42
CA ASN A 211 8.36 -14.20 5.28
C ASN A 211 7.15 -15.07 4.95
N HIS A 212 7.29 -15.95 3.94
CA HIS A 212 6.22 -16.82 3.45
C HIS A 212 6.62 -18.29 3.40
#